data_bbf44238eb89a4e44de5aa0dcbe57d2e
#
_entry.id   bbf44238eb89a4e44de5aa0dcbe57d2e
#
_cell.length_a   1.000
_cell.length_b   1.000
_cell.length_c   1.000
_cell.angle_alpha   90.00
_cell.angle_beta   90.00
_cell.angle_gamma   90.00
#
_symmetry.space_group_name_H-M   'P 1'
#
loop_
_entity.id
_entity.type
_entity.pdbx_description
1 polymer ?
#
loop_
_entity_poly.entity_id
_entity_poly.type
_entity_poly.pdbx_seq_one_letter_code
_entity_poly.pdbx_strand_id
1 'polypeptide(L)'
;MLKAHATIYLDTNRPKKKGLCSVKIKVTFNRKRKYYSTGIDLNPAEFEQILFGRRKTIEQKATNKKITYFEDKANDVIQDLHIFSFDAFQENFLDDRNTANSVSFAFDKYIDELKFESRLGTASSYECANNSLSQYRSDLTFAEITPKFLKKYQNWMTDNGRSISTVGIYLRSLRAVYNAQKIDKTAYPFGKGKYVIPTSKNTKKALTLDEIGKIYNYDAPRNSPTEMAKDYWIFMYLSNGMNVKDLCLLKWKNIDGNMLTYQRAKTERSNKERKTITVALKADSSEIIKKWAIPSLNKDAYIFPHFTNKMDAVQMRKIGKQ
;
A
#
# COMPACT_ATOMS: atom_id res chain seq x y z
N MET A 1 20.47 0.50 38.26
CA MET A 1 19.53 0.40 37.15
C MET A 1 20.25 0.58 35.83
N LEU A 2 20.12 -0.36 34.90
CA LEU A 2 20.72 -0.20 33.56
C LEU A 2 19.94 0.91 32.83
N LYS A 3 20.62 2.04 32.59
CA LYS A 3 20.04 3.16 31.84
C LYS A 3 20.13 2.87 30.33
N ALA A 4 19.05 3.15 29.60
CA ALA A 4 19.11 3.21 28.14
C ALA A 4 20.02 4.40 27.74
N HIS A 5 20.70 4.27 26.59
CA HIS A 5 21.48 5.37 26.01
C HIS A 5 21.42 5.31 24.49
N ALA A 6 21.47 6.46 23.86
CA ALA A 6 21.50 6.63 22.42
C ALA A 6 22.90 7.12 21.99
N THR A 7 23.36 6.63 20.84
CA THR A 7 24.62 7.07 20.21
C THR A 7 24.47 7.09 18.68
N ILE A 8 25.24 7.95 18.03
CA ILE A 8 25.33 7.98 16.57
C ILE A 8 26.04 6.72 16.07
N TYR A 9 25.55 6.14 14.98
CA TYR A 9 26.09 4.94 14.35
C TYR A 9 26.07 5.05 12.84
N LEU A 10 27.16 4.72 12.16
CA LEU A 10 27.24 4.57 10.72
C LEU A 10 27.07 3.09 10.33
N ASP A 11 26.07 2.78 9.51
CA ASP A 11 25.80 1.39 9.08
C ASP A 11 26.69 1.01 7.90
N THR A 12 27.93 0.66 8.18
CA THR A 12 28.93 0.21 7.19
C THR A 12 28.67 -1.22 6.68
N ASN A 13 27.85 -2.00 7.39
CA ASN A 13 27.54 -3.38 7.00
C ASN A 13 26.55 -3.47 5.80
N ARG A 14 25.84 -2.38 5.50
CA ARG A 14 24.86 -2.32 4.41
C ARG A 14 25.08 -1.05 3.58
N PRO A 15 26.19 -0.97 2.84
CA PRO A 15 26.45 0.20 1.99
C PRO A 15 25.42 0.31 0.87
N LYS A 16 24.98 1.54 0.61
CA LYS A 16 24.13 1.90 -0.53
C LYS A 16 24.99 2.09 -1.80
N LYS A 17 24.32 2.37 -2.92
CA LYS A 17 25.01 2.72 -4.18
C LYS A 17 25.99 3.87 -3.92
N LYS A 18 27.14 3.87 -4.60
CA LYS A 18 28.25 4.85 -4.48
C LYS A 18 28.97 4.84 -3.12
N GLY A 19 28.92 3.76 -2.35
CA GLY A 19 29.64 3.64 -1.07
C GLY A 19 29.06 4.48 0.08
N LEU A 20 27.84 4.99 -0.07
CA LEU A 20 27.15 5.71 0.99
C LEU A 20 26.62 4.73 2.06
N CYS A 21 26.75 5.11 3.32
CA CYS A 21 26.28 4.38 4.48
C CYS A 21 25.25 5.22 5.24
N SER A 22 24.19 4.57 5.75
CA SER A 22 23.16 5.28 6.50
C SER A 22 23.64 5.63 7.91
N VAL A 23 23.50 6.90 8.27
CA VAL A 23 23.67 7.36 9.65
C VAL A 23 22.41 7.00 10.43
N LYS A 24 22.58 6.32 11.58
CA LYS A 24 21.49 5.84 12.45
C LYS A 24 21.74 6.24 13.88
N ILE A 25 20.69 6.33 14.67
CA ILE A 25 20.77 6.40 16.13
C ILE A 25 20.70 4.96 16.67
N LYS A 26 21.74 4.54 17.35
CA LYS A 26 21.81 3.24 18.05
C LYS A 26 21.36 3.42 19.48
N VAL A 27 20.24 2.84 19.85
CA VAL A 27 19.74 2.81 21.24
C VAL A 27 20.05 1.46 21.86
N THR A 28 20.68 1.49 23.02
CA THR A 28 21.07 0.30 23.80
C THR A 28 20.35 0.28 25.14
N PHE A 29 19.70 -0.85 25.45
CA PHE A 29 19.05 -1.11 26.74
C PHE A 29 19.08 -2.60 27.06
N ASN A 30 19.46 -2.98 28.27
CA ASN A 30 19.54 -4.37 28.72
C ASN A 30 20.29 -5.29 27.73
N ARG A 31 21.46 -4.86 27.24
CA ARG A 31 22.29 -5.56 26.23
C ARG A 31 21.62 -5.71 24.83
N LYS A 32 20.37 -5.29 24.65
CA LYS A 32 19.70 -5.27 23.35
C LYS A 32 19.95 -3.93 22.65
N ARG A 33 19.98 -3.95 21.30
CA ARG A 33 20.24 -2.78 20.48
C ARG A 33 19.16 -2.66 19.41
N LYS A 34 18.61 -1.46 19.25
CA LYS A 34 17.78 -1.10 18.08
C LYS A 34 18.39 0.11 17.37
N TYR A 35 18.18 0.19 16.06
CA TYR A 35 18.76 1.23 15.21
C TYR A 35 17.63 2.00 14.53
N TYR A 36 17.69 3.33 14.62
CA TYR A 36 16.68 4.24 14.07
C TYR A 36 17.32 5.11 13.00
N SER A 37 16.68 5.21 11.83
CA SER A 37 17.21 5.97 10.70
C SER A 37 17.12 7.48 10.95
N THR A 38 18.15 8.23 10.54
CA THR A 38 18.15 9.68 10.56
C THR A 38 17.81 10.28 9.18
N GLY A 39 17.71 9.44 8.14
CA GLY A 39 17.56 9.91 6.75
C GLY A 39 18.84 10.48 6.15
N ILE A 40 19.97 10.49 6.87
CA ILE A 40 21.26 11.01 6.41
C ILE A 40 22.12 9.85 5.92
N ASP A 41 22.69 9.98 4.72
CA ASP A 41 23.62 9.02 4.15
C ASP A 41 24.96 9.71 3.91
N LEU A 42 26.05 9.12 4.39
CA LEU A 42 27.41 9.64 4.27
C LEU A 42 28.37 8.52 3.87
N ASN A 43 29.48 8.85 3.23
CA ASN A 43 30.58 7.90 3.13
C ASN A 43 31.38 7.89 4.44
N PRO A 44 32.14 6.81 4.75
CA PRO A 44 32.86 6.71 6.02
C PRO A 44 33.83 7.84 6.29
N ALA A 45 34.56 8.30 5.29
CA ALA A 45 35.53 9.39 5.43
C ALA A 45 34.84 10.72 5.75
N GLU A 46 33.71 10.98 5.10
CA GLU A 46 32.88 12.16 5.35
C GLU A 46 32.25 12.14 6.75
N PHE A 47 31.80 10.99 7.20
CA PHE A 47 31.26 10.79 8.54
C PHE A 47 32.30 11.11 9.62
N GLU A 48 33.50 10.57 9.49
CA GLU A 48 34.64 10.86 10.39
C GLU A 48 34.98 12.36 10.42
N GLN A 49 35.07 12.97 9.23
CA GLN A 49 35.37 14.40 9.11
C GLN A 49 34.26 15.28 9.74
N ILE A 50 32.99 14.91 9.57
CA ILE A 50 31.86 15.66 10.11
C ILE A 50 31.80 15.56 11.63
N LEU A 51 32.04 14.38 12.23
CA LEU A 51 31.96 14.23 13.67
C LEU A 51 33.23 14.71 14.40
N PHE A 52 34.38 14.33 13.91
CA PHE A 52 35.66 14.47 14.64
C PHE A 52 36.65 15.48 14.00
N GLY A 53 36.39 15.94 12.74
CA GLY A 53 37.26 16.86 12.06
C GLY A 53 37.31 18.24 12.75
N ARG A 54 38.51 18.78 12.90
CA ARG A 54 38.73 20.14 13.48
C ARG A 54 38.26 21.28 12.58
N ARG A 55 38.42 21.13 11.24
CA ARG A 55 37.97 22.12 10.25
C ARG A 55 36.81 21.53 9.47
N LYS A 56 35.65 22.21 9.50
CA LYS A 56 34.42 21.77 8.82
C LYS A 56 33.93 22.85 7.89
N THR A 57 33.52 22.47 6.69
CA THR A 57 32.82 23.37 5.75
C THR A 57 31.46 23.79 6.31
N ILE A 58 30.82 24.79 5.68
CA ILE A 58 29.47 25.23 6.08
C ILE A 58 28.47 24.09 5.99
N GLU A 59 28.51 23.28 4.91
CA GLU A 59 27.66 22.12 4.69
C GLU A 59 27.89 21.03 5.73
N GLN A 60 29.16 20.73 6.04
CA GLN A 60 29.54 19.78 7.08
C GLN A 60 29.07 20.21 8.46
N LYS A 61 29.13 21.51 8.79
CA LYS A 61 28.60 22.08 10.03
C LYS A 61 27.06 21.91 10.11
N ALA A 62 26.35 22.15 9.00
CA ALA A 62 24.90 21.97 8.93
C ALA A 62 24.51 20.49 9.11
N THR A 63 25.24 19.57 8.45
CA THR A 63 25.04 18.12 8.59
C THR A 63 25.35 17.66 10.01
N ASN A 64 26.44 18.11 10.60
CA ASN A 64 26.80 17.80 11.99
C ASN A 64 25.69 18.25 12.95
N LYS A 65 25.17 19.47 12.78
CA LYS A 65 24.08 19.96 13.62
C LYS A 65 22.82 19.10 13.50
N LYS A 66 22.49 18.60 12.31
CA LYS A 66 21.37 17.67 12.11
C LYS A 66 21.61 16.32 12.83
N ILE A 67 22.81 15.76 12.72
CA ILE A 67 23.16 14.49 13.36
C ILE A 67 23.10 14.62 14.88
N THR A 68 23.71 15.67 15.43
CA THR A 68 23.70 15.95 16.89
C THR A 68 22.27 16.16 17.38
N TYR A 69 21.43 16.86 16.64
CA TYR A 69 20.01 17.02 16.97
C TYR A 69 19.28 15.68 17.18
N PHE A 70 19.53 14.69 16.32
CA PHE A 70 18.92 13.36 16.48
C PHE A 70 19.43 12.62 17.71
N GLU A 71 20.70 12.79 18.04
CA GLU A 71 21.30 12.17 19.25
C GLU A 71 20.73 12.79 20.52
N ASP A 72 20.72 14.12 20.59
CA ASP A 72 20.17 14.89 21.72
C ASP A 72 18.70 14.54 21.93
N LYS A 73 17.89 14.59 20.87
CA LYS A 73 16.48 14.19 20.89
C LYS A 73 16.28 12.78 21.42
N ALA A 74 17.11 11.83 20.98
CA ALA A 74 17.00 10.43 21.42
C ALA A 74 17.31 10.30 22.92
N ASN A 75 18.29 11.06 23.43
CA ASN A 75 18.64 11.07 24.84
C ASN A 75 17.56 11.78 25.69
N ASP A 76 16.96 12.87 25.19
CA ASP A 76 15.85 13.56 25.85
C ASP A 76 14.63 12.62 25.98
N VAL A 77 14.24 11.92 24.91
CA VAL A 77 13.15 10.93 24.96
C VAL A 77 13.47 9.80 25.97
N ILE A 78 14.72 9.34 26.02
CA ILE A 78 15.12 8.33 27.02
C ILE A 78 14.96 8.86 28.46
N GLN A 79 15.28 10.13 28.69
CA GLN A 79 15.18 10.75 30.03
C GLN A 79 13.72 10.98 30.45
N ASP A 80 12.84 11.32 29.50
CA ASP A 80 11.41 11.59 29.76
C ASP A 80 10.61 10.32 30.02
N LEU A 81 11.10 9.14 29.59
CA LEU A 81 10.43 7.87 29.83
C LEU A 81 10.64 7.38 31.25
N HIS A 82 9.58 7.37 32.07
CA HIS A 82 9.61 6.80 33.43
C HIS A 82 10.01 5.31 33.44
N ILE A 83 9.54 4.56 32.45
CA ILE A 83 9.90 3.16 32.22
C ILE A 83 10.29 3.04 30.75
N PHE A 84 11.55 2.65 30.50
CA PHE A 84 12.05 2.49 29.15
C PHE A 84 11.56 1.17 28.54
N SER A 85 10.94 1.26 27.38
CA SER A 85 10.78 0.17 26.42
C SER A 85 11.15 0.66 25.02
N PHE A 86 11.60 -0.25 24.14
CA PHE A 86 11.92 0.13 22.76
C PHE A 86 10.70 0.62 21.97
N ASP A 87 9.51 0.17 22.33
CA ASP A 87 8.27 0.55 21.66
C ASP A 87 7.84 1.94 22.14
N ALA A 88 7.84 2.21 23.45
CA ALA A 88 7.60 3.55 23.99
C ALA A 88 8.66 4.56 23.51
N PHE A 89 9.94 4.17 23.42
CA PHE A 89 10.97 5.01 22.84
C PHE A 89 10.69 5.31 21.37
N GLN A 90 10.34 4.31 20.58
CA GLN A 90 10.05 4.48 19.15
C GLN A 90 8.86 5.42 18.94
N GLU A 91 7.78 5.26 19.70
CA GLU A 91 6.63 6.15 19.65
C GLU A 91 7.02 7.60 19.94
N ASN A 92 7.76 7.86 21.02
CA ASN A 92 8.13 9.22 21.42
C ASN A 92 9.28 9.80 20.58
N PHE A 93 10.24 8.99 20.15
CA PHE A 93 11.36 9.45 19.31
C PHE A 93 10.91 9.78 17.88
N LEU A 94 9.95 9.02 17.35
CA LEU A 94 9.34 9.27 16.05
C LEU A 94 8.21 10.30 16.16
N ASP A 95 7.70 10.56 17.37
CA ASP A 95 6.72 11.60 17.66
C ASP A 95 7.39 12.98 17.74
N ASP A 96 8.07 13.36 16.66
CA ASP A 96 8.44 14.75 16.48
C ASP A 96 7.20 15.54 16.06
N ARG A 97 6.98 16.73 16.64
CA ARG A 97 5.95 17.66 16.15
C ARG A 97 6.12 17.90 14.64
N ASN A 98 7.33 17.77 14.12
CA ASN A 98 7.62 17.79 12.68
C ASN A 98 7.27 16.47 11.98
N THR A 99 7.45 15.29 12.59
CA THR A 99 7.01 14.01 12.03
C THR A 99 5.50 13.81 12.14
N ALA A 100 4.88 14.25 13.24
CA ALA A 100 3.42 14.26 13.39
C ALA A 100 2.74 15.11 12.30
N ASN A 101 3.40 16.18 11.84
CA ASN A 101 2.94 17.01 10.73
C ASN A 101 3.37 16.48 9.34
N SER A 102 4.24 15.47 9.25
CA SER A 102 4.70 14.92 7.97
C SER A 102 3.62 14.07 7.32
N VAL A 103 3.29 14.42 6.09
CA VAL A 103 2.30 13.68 5.28
C VAL A 103 2.80 12.27 4.97
N SER A 104 4.08 12.11 4.62
CA SER A 104 4.66 10.81 4.32
C SER A 104 4.62 9.87 5.52
N PHE A 105 4.98 10.34 6.71
CA PHE A 105 4.91 9.55 7.93
C PHE A 105 3.48 9.09 8.26
N ALA A 106 2.51 10.00 8.12
CA ALA A 106 1.10 9.66 8.33
C ALA A 106 0.59 8.64 7.31
N PHE A 107 1.06 8.70 6.05
CA PHE A 107 0.78 7.66 5.06
C PHE A 107 1.37 6.32 5.46
N ASP A 108 2.62 6.27 5.91
CA ASP A 108 3.28 5.02 6.30
C ASP A 108 2.53 4.34 7.45
N LYS A 109 2.17 5.09 8.48
CA LYS A 109 1.35 4.60 9.58
C LYS A 109 -0.01 4.04 9.10
N TYR A 110 -0.71 4.80 8.25
CA TYR A 110 -2.00 4.37 7.70
C TYR A 110 -1.88 3.13 6.81
N ILE A 111 -0.78 3.01 6.05
CA ILE A 111 -0.46 1.84 5.22
C ILE A 111 -0.21 0.60 6.10
N ASP A 112 0.51 0.76 7.21
CA ASP A 112 0.78 -0.35 8.14
C ASP A 112 -0.51 -0.84 8.81
N GLU A 113 -1.41 0.06 9.21
CA GLU A 113 -2.75 -0.29 9.69
C GLU A 113 -3.55 -1.09 8.62
N LEU A 114 -3.53 -0.64 7.36
CA LEU A 114 -4.18 -1.35 6.25
C LEU A 114 -3.58 -2.75 6.01
N LYS A 115 -2.26 -2.90 6.14
CA LYS A 115 -1.59 -4.20 6.02
C LYS A 115 -1.96 -5.13 7.17
N PHE A 116 -1.98 -4.63 8.39
CA PHE A 116 -2.42 -5.37 9.57
C PHE A 116 -3.86 -5.88 9.40
N GLU A 117 -4.77 -5.06 8.86
CA GLU A 117 -6.13 -5.44 8.50
C GLU A 117 -6.22 -6.35 7.28
N SER A 118 -5.10 -6.82 6.70
CA SER A 118 -5.04 -7.60 5.46
C SER A 118 -5.70 -6.92 4.25
N ARG A 119 -5.73 -5.58 4.21
CA ARG A 119 -6.25 -4.75 3.11
C ARG A 119 -5.15 -4.41 2.11
N LEU A 120 -4.39 -5.41 1.69
CA LEU A 120 -3.19 -5.27 0.86
C LEU A 120 -3.43 -4.52 -0.45
N GLY A 121 -4.64 -4.64 -1.05
CA GLY A 121 -5.03 -3.89 -2.27
C GLY A 121 -5.09 -2.40 -2.03
N THR A 122 -5.71 -2.00 -0.94
CA THR A 122 -5.83 -0.60 -0.53
C THR A 122 -4.46 -0.06 -0.12
N ALA A 123 -3.72 -0.79 0.73
CA ALA A 123 -2.37 -0.42 1.15
C ALA A 123 -1.47 -0.06 -0.05
N SER A 124 -1.43 -0.90 -1.09
CA SER A 124 -0.64 -0.61 -2.29
C SER A 124 -1.09 0.64 -3.06
N SER A 125 -2.37 0.98 -3.05
CA SER A 125 -2.84 2.24 -3.66
C SER A 125 -2.37 3.45 -2.87
N TYR A 126 -2.31 3.33 -1.55
CA TYR A 126 -1.78 4.38 -0.66
C TYR A 126 -0.27 4.50 -0.78
N GLU A 127 0.47 3.38 -0.92
CA GLU A 127 1.91 3.39 -1.22
C GLU A 127 2.20 4.16 -2.52
N CYS A 128 1.44 3.89 -3.58
CA CYS A 128 1.59 4.62 -4.84
C CYS A 128 1.29 6.13 -4.68
N ALA A 129 0.30 6.49 -3.88
CA ALA A 129 -0.04 7.89 -3.62
C ALA A 129 1.07 8.59 -2.80
N ASN A 130 1.58 7.93 -1.74
CA ASN A 130 2.69 8.44 -0.93
C ASN A 130 3.96 8.66 -1.77
N ASN A 131 4.34 7.65 -2.57
CA ASN A 131 5.50 7.76 -3.47
C ASN A 131 5.36 8.93 -4.46
N SER A 132 4.17 9.13 -5.04
CA SER A 132 3.92 10.22 -5.96
C SER A 132 3.98 11.59 -5.27
N LEU A 133 3.44 11.72 -4.06
CA LEU A 133 3.50 12.95 -3.27
C LEU A 133 4.95 13.25 -2.86
N SER A 134 5.70 12.25 -2.39
CA SER A 134 7.10 12.39 -2.00
C SER A 134 8.01 12.74 -3.18
N GLN A 135 7.68 12.25 -4.38
CA GLN A 135 8.38 12.63 -5.61
C GLN A 135 8.12 14.10 -5.98
N TYR A 136 6.90 14.59 -5.76
CA TYR A 136 6.54 15.99 -6.00
C TYR A 136 7.10 16.91 -4.90
N ARG A 137 6.99 16.50 -3.64
CA ARG A 137 7.45 17.23 -2.45
C ARG A 137 7.79 16.27 -1.31
N SER A 138 9.07 16.06 -1.05
CA SER A 138 9.56 15.03 -0.10
C SER A 138 9.30 15.37 1.38
N ASP A 139 9.26 16.65 1.70
CA ASP A 139 9.14 17.21 3.05
C ASP A 139 7.75 17.83 3.33
N LEU A 140 6.72 17.35 2.60
CA LEU A 140 5.36 17.89 2.68
C LEU A 140 4.76 17.74 4.08
N THR A 141 4.27 18.87 4.61
CA THR A 141 3.53 18.93 5.87
C THR A 141 2.04 19.14 5.63
N PHE A 142 1.20 18.80 6.61
CA PHE A 142 -0.25 19.01 6.51
C PHE A 142 -0.64 20.47 6.40
N ALA A 143 0.12 21.38 6.99
CA ALA A 143 -0.11 22.82 6.91
C ALA A 143 0.06 23.38 5.48
N GLU A 144 0.89 22.73 4.65
CA GLU A 144 1.13 23.14 3.27
C GLU A 144 0.06 22.62 2.30
N ILE A 145 -0.80 21.68 2.74
CA ILE A 145 -1.89 21.15 1.91
C ILE A 145 -3.01 22.17 1.80
N THR A 146 -2.83 23.13 0.90
CA THR A 146 -3.83 24.14 0.57
C THR A 146 -4.55 23.80 -0.75
N PRO A 147 -5.72 24.40 -1.07
CA PRO A 147 -6.36 24.24 -2.38
C PRO A 147 -5.42 24.57 -3.54
N LYS A 148 -4.55 25.57 -3.39
CA LYS A 148 -3.54 25.95 -4.39
C LYS A 148 -2.48 24.87 -4.56
N PHE A 149 -1.99 24.25 -3.47
CA PHE A 149 -1.07 23.12 -3.52
C PHE A 149 -1.70 21.94 -4.26
N LEU A 150 -2.92 21.55 -3.89
CA LEU A 150 -3.63 20.43 -4.49
C LEU A 150 -3.82 20.61 -6.01
N LYS A 151 -4.13 21.85 -6.46
CA LYS A 151 -4.25 22.17 -7.88
C LYS A 151 -2.91 22.08 -8.60
N LYS A 152 -1.81 22.55 -8.00
CA LYS A 152 -0.46 22.43 -8.57
C LYS A 152 -0.04 20.96 -8.67
N TYR A 153 -0.27 20.16 -7.63
CA TYR A 153 0.03 18.72 -7.64
C TYR A 153 -0.79 17.98 -8.72
N GLN A 154 -2.09 18.29 -8.85
CA GLN A 154 -2.92 17.74 -9.93
C GLN A 154 -2.31 18.03 -11.31
N ASN A 155 -1.95 19.30 -11.57
CA ASN A 155 -1.37 19.70 -12.85
C ASN A 155 -0.04 18.95 -13.10
N TRP A 156 0.85 18.92 -12.11
CA TRP A 156 2.10 18.17 -12.19
C TRP A 156 1.88 16.69 -12.54
N MET A 157 0.91 16.05 -11.91
CA MET A 157 0.57 14.65 -12.24
C MET A 157 0.09 14.50 -13.69
N THR A 158 -0.78 15.40 -14.17
CA THR A 158 -1.30 15.34 -15.55
C THR A 158 -0.21 15.63 -16.58
N ASP A 159 0.66 16.58 -16.31
CA ASP A 159 1.81 16.93 -17.15
C ASP A 159 2.83 15.77 -17.24
N ASN A 160 2.91 14.95 -16.18
CA ASN A 160 3.67 13.70 -16.17
C ASN A 160 2.86 12.48 -16.67
N GLY A 161 1.80 12.71 -17.47
CA GLY A 161 1.04 11.67 -18.17
C GLY A 161 0.08 10.85 -17.29
N ARG A 162 -0.21 11.28 -16.06
CA ARG A 162 -1.18 10.56 -15.21
C ARG A 162 -2.61 10.91 -15.61
N SER A 163 -3.45 9.88 -15.73
CA SER A 163 -4.86 10.08 -16.01
C SER A 163 -5.60 10.78 -14.86
N ILE A 164 -6.69 11.48 -15.16
CA ILE A 164 -7.56 12.11 -14.15
C ILE A 164 -8.09 11.07 -13.13
N SER A 165 -8.33 9.84 -13.58
CA SER A 165 -8.70 8.74 -12.67
C SER A 165 -7.62 8.48 -11.62
N THR A 166 -6.34 8.41 -12.04
CA THR A 166 -5.19 8.20 -11.14
C THR A 166 -5.02 9.37 -10.17
N VAL A 167 -5.13 10.61 -10.69
CA VAL A 167 -5.12 11.83 -9.86
C VAL A 167 -6.19 11.75 -8.78
N GLY A 168 -7.42 11.40 -9.18
CA GLY A 168 -8.54 11.25 -8.25
C GLY A 168 -8.30 10.15 -7.19
N ILE A 169 -7.65 9.02 -7.55
CA ILE A 169 -7.30 7.97 -6.60
C ILE A 169 -6.30 8.50 -5.56
N TYR A 170 -5.20 9.12 -6.00
CA TYR A 170 -4.16 9.60 -5.10
C TYR A 170 -4.66 10.71 -4.16
N LEU A 171 -5.44 11.64 -4.68
CA LEU A 171 -6.02 12.71 -3.87
C LEU A 171 -7.08 12.22 -2.88
N ARG A 172 -7.83 11.16 -3.21
CA ARG A 172 -8.73 10.51 -2.23
C ARG A 172 -7.95 9.81 -1.13
N SER A 173 -6.81 9.17 -1.45
CA SER A 173 -5.92 8.59 -0.44
C SER A 173 -5.36 9.67 0.48
N LEU A 174 -4.86 10.78 -0.08
CA LEU A 174 -4.39 11.92 0.70
C LEU A 174 -5.50 12.48 1.61
N ARG A 175 -6.71 12.66 1.09
CA ARG A 175 -7.86 13.14 1.88
C ARG A 175 -8.20 12.18 3.03
N ALA A 176 -8.12 10.87 2.82
CA ALA A 176 -8.39 9.90 3.87
C ALA A 176 -7.32 9.96 4.97
N VAL A 177 -6.04 10.03 4.61
CA VAL A 177 -4.94 10.23 5.58
C VAL A 177 -5.08 11.56 6.30
N TYR A 178 -5.40 12.66 5.59
CA TYR A 178 -5.67 13.97 6.19
C TYR A 178 -6.79 13.91 7.23
N ASN A 179 -7.90 13.22 6.91
CA ASN A 179 -9.06 13.10 7.80
C ASN A 179 -8.76 12.23 9.05
N ALA A 180 -7.79 11.33 8.96
CA ALA A 180 -7.35 10.51 10.10
C ALA A 180 -6.51 11.32 11.11
N GLN A 181 -5.98 12.49 10.71
CA GLN A 181 -5.28 13.38 11.60
C GLN A 181 -6.25 14.28 12.36
N LYS A 182 -5.92 14.63 13.61
CA LYS A 182 -6.68 15.58 14.43
C LYS A 182 -6.35 17.04 14.05
N ILE A 183 -6.50 17.38 12.76
CA ILE A 183 -6.20 18.73 12.24
C ILE A 183 -7.45 19.60 12.37
N ASP A 184 -7.27 20.88 12.65
CA ASP A 184 -8.36 21.84 12.74
C ASP A 184 -9.15 21.90 11.40
N LYS A 185 -10.47 21.75 11.53
CA LYS A 185 -11.39 21.76 10.38
C LYS A 185 -11.42 23.10 9.64
N THR A 186 -11.00 24.19 10.25
CA THR A 186 -10.93 25.51 9.60
C THR A 186 -9.93 25.51 8.45
N ALA A 187 -8.81 24.79 8.58
CA ALA A 187 -7.78 24.63 7.56
C ALA A 187 -8.08 23.53 6.52
N TYR A 188 -9.24 22.85 6.60
CA TYR A 188 -9.57 21.73 5.70
C TYR A 188 -9.60 22.16 4.23
N PRO A 189 -8.74 21.59 3.36
CA PRO A 189 -8.55 22.10 2.00
C PRO A 189 -9.51 21.54 0.95
N PHE A 190 -10.27 20.48 1.28
CA PHE A 190 -11.15 19.79 0.33
C PHE A 190 -12.61 20.25 0.46
N GLY A 191 -13.39 20.18 -0.63
CA GLY A 191 -14.84 20.38 -0.64
C GLY A 191 -15.32 21.54 -1.51
N LYS A 192 -16.61 21.83 -1.43
CA LYS A 192 -17.26 22.92 -2.17
C LYS A 192 -16.68 24.27 -1.74
N GLY A 193 -16.34 25.10 -2.71
CA GLY A 193 -15.68 26.41 -2.43
C GLY A 193 -14.18 26.33 -2.13
N LYS A 194 -13.62 25.12 -2.06
CA LYS A 194 -12.18 24.85 -1.87
C LYS A 194 -11.67 23.96 -3.03
N TYR A 195 -10.94 22.90 -2.76
CA TYR A 195 -10.49 21.98 -3.81
C TYR A 195 -11.43 20.78 -3.94
N VAL A 196 -11.99 20.61 -5.12
CA VAL A 196 -12.83 19.45 -5.48
C VAL A 196 -11.97 18.42 -6.20
N ILE A 197 -11.89 17.19 -5.65
CA ILE A 197 -11.11 16.11 -6.25
C ILE A 197 -11.75 15.73 -7.60
N PRO A 198 -10.99 15.74 -8.70
CA PRO A 198 -11.53 15.44 -10.02
C PRO A 198 -11.96 13.99 -10.12
N THR A 199 -13.01 13.76 -10.88
CA THR A 199 -13.50 12.44 -11.28
C THR A 199 -13.52 12.34 -12.79
N SER A 200 -13.00 11.22 -13.33
CA SER A 200 -13.12 10.97 -14.76
C SER A 200 -14.55 10.55 -15.12
N LYS A 201 -15.05 11.04 -16.22
CA LYS A 201 -16.26 10.51 -16.85
C LYS A 201 -15.87 9.25 -17.64
N ASN A 202 -15.74 8.11 -16.99
CA ASN A 202 -15.52 6.86 -17.69
C ASN A 202 -16.86 6.34 -18.19
N THR A 203 -17.08 6.41 -19.49
CA THR A 203 -18.17 5.71 -20.15
C THR A 203 -17.83 4.22 -20.14
N LYS A 204 -18.55 3.44 -19.35
CA LYS A 204 -18.39 1.98 -19.38
C LYS A 204 -18.96 1.51 -20.72
N LYS A 205 -18.10 0.90 -21.55
CA LYS A 205 -18.54 0.25 -22.79
C LYS A 205 -19.10 -1.12 -22.41
N ALA A 206 -20.37 -1.38 -22.72
CA ALA A 206 -20.94 -2.72 -22.70
C ALA A 206 -20.65 -3.37 -24.06
N LEU A 207 -20.30 -4.66 -24.06
CA LEU A 207 -20.17 -5.43 -25.29
C LEU A 207 -21.56 -5.66 -25.91
N THR A 208 -21.66 -5.60 -27.23
CA THR A 208 -22.83 -6.03 -27.97
C THR A 208 -22.93 -7.54 -28.01
N LEU A 209 -24.08 -8.09 -28.35
CA LEU A 209 -24.27 -9.53 -28.53
C LEU A 209 -23.34 -10.12 -29.60
N ASP A 210 -23.08 -9.38 -30.67
CA ASP A 210 -22.16 -9.77 -31.75
C ASP A 210 -20.72 -9.83 -31.24
N GLU A 211 -20.28 -8.87 -30.41
CA GLU A 211 -18.94 -8.87 -29.78
C GLU A 211 -18.80 -10.03 -28.81
N ILE A 212 -19.85 -10.36 -28.04
CA ILE A 212 -19.89 -11.52 -27.15
C ILE A 212 -19.84 -12.81 -27.98
N GLY A 213 -20.60 -12.89 -29.08
CA GLY A 213 -20.57 -14.03 -29.99
C GLY A 213 -19.19 -14.27 -30.60
N LYS A 214 -18.44 -13.21 -30.94
CA LYS A 214 -17.06 -13.33 -31.42
C LYS A 214 -16.13 -13.93 -30.35
N ILE A 215 -16.28 -13.55 -29.09
CA ILE A 215 -15.49 -14.12 -27.99
C ILE A 215 -15.85 -15.59 -27.81
N TYR A 216 -17.13 -15.90 -27.80
CA TYR A 216 -17.64 -17.26 -27.60
C TYR A 216 -17.15 -18.23 -28.70
N ASN A 217 -17.22 -17.81 -29.97
CA ASN A 217 -16.85 -18.60 -31.15
C ASN A 217 -15.35 -18.53 -31.47
N TYR A 218 -14.54 -17.82 -30.67
CA TYR A 218 -13.11 -17.71 -30.93
C TYR A 218 -12.44 -19.09 -30.82
N ASP A 219 -11.79 -19.53 -31.91
CA ASP A 219 -11.05 -20.79 -31.96
C ASP A 219 -9.67 -20.61 -31.31
N ALA A 220 -9.58 -20.97 -30.05
CA ALA A 220 -8.34 -20.93 -29.28
C ALA A 220 -7.64 -22.30 -29.34
N PRO A 221 -6.30 -22.32 -29.37
CA PRO A 221 -5.56 -23.58 -29.31
C PRO A 221 -5.94 -24.39 -28.06
N ARG A 222 -6.21 -25.69 -28.24
CA ARG A 222 -6.66 -26.58 -27.16
C ARG A 222 -5.66 -26.60 -25.98
N ASN A 223 -6.18 -26.57 -24.78
CA ASN A 223 -5.42 -26.59 -23.51
C ASN A 223 -4.42 -25.42 -23.39
N SER A 224 -4.60 -24.35 -24.15
CA SER A 224 -3.76 -23.15 -24.09
C SER A 224 -4.23 -22.17 -22.99
N PRO A 225 -3.35 -21.27 -22.52
CA PRO A 225 -3.76 -20.15 -21.67
C PRO A 225 -4.84 -19.26 -22.29
N THR A 226 -4.86 -19.15 -23.62
CA THR A 226 -5.86 -18.37 -24.37
C THR A 226 -7.23 -19.03 -24.30
N GLU A 227 -7.30 -20.36 -24.45
CA GLU A 227 -8.55 -21.11 -24.29
C GLU A 227 -9.06 -21.00 -22.85
N MET A 228 -8.19 -21.17 -21.87
CA MET A 228 -8.56 -21.01 -20.46
C MET A 228 -9.10 -19.60 -20.18
N ALA A 229 -8.45 -18.55 -20.68
CA ALA A 229 -8.90 -17.18 -20.50
C ALA A 229 -10.28 -16.93 -21.14
N LYS A 230 -10.53 -17.47 -22.37
CA LYS A 230 -11.84 -17.44 -23.04
C LYS A 230 -12.90 -18.13 -22.20
N ASP A 231 -12.65 -19.37 -21.80
CA ASP A 231 -13.59 -20.18 -21.02
C ASP A 231 -13.91 -19.51 -19.67
N TYR A 232 -12.92 -18.97 -18.99
CA TYR A 232 -13.15 -18.21 -17.75
C TYR A 232 -13.94 -16.92 -17.97
N TRP A 233 -13.70 -16.23 -19.08
CA TRP A 233 -14.49 -15.05 -19.42
C TRP A 233 -15.97 -15.41 -19.64
N ILE A 234 -16.23 -16.50 -20.38
CA ILE A 234 -17.58 -17.04 -20.62
C ILE A 234 -18.23 -17.43 -19.29
N PHE A 235 -17.51 -18.18 -18.44
CA PHE A 235 -18.00 -18.58 -17.12
C PHE A 235 -18.40 -17.36 -16.26
N MET A 236 -17.53 -16.35 -16.21
CA MET A 236 -17.78 -15.13 -15.44
C MET A 236 -18.96 -14.34 -16.00
N TYR A 237 -19.11 -14.28 -17.31
CA TYR A 237 -20.24 -13.64 -17.98
C TYR A 237 -21.56 -14.34 -17.63
N LEU A 238 -21.61 -15.67 -17.75
CA LEU A 238 -22.77 -16.50 -17.41
C LEU A 238 -23.08 -16.52 -15.92
N SER A 239 -22.12 -16.16 -15.08
CA SER A 239 -22.25 -16.05 -13.63
C SER A 239 -22.54 -14.60 -13.17
N ASN A 240 -23.39 -13.88 -13.91
CA ASN A 240 -23.81 -12.50 -13.61
C ASN A 240 -22.66 -11.48 -13.49
N GLY A 241 -21.65 -11.59 -14.33
CA GLY A 241 -20.51 -10.68 -14.36
C GLY A 241 -19.60 -10.83 -13.14
N MET A 242 -19.28 -12.05 -12.80
CA MET A 242 -18.33 -12.38 -11.74
C MET A 242 -16.96 -11.75 -12.04
N ASN A 243 -16.24 -11.29 -11.01
CA ASN A 243 -14.86 -10.84 -11.18
C ASN A 243 -13.88 -12.01 -11.17
N VAL A 244 -12.74 -11.86 -11.85
CA VAL A 244 -11.65 -12.86 -11.86
C VAL A 244 -11.25 -13.29 -10.45
N LYS A 245 -11.13 -12.34 -9.51
CA LYS A 245 -10.81 -12.67 -8.13
C LYS A 245 -11.87 -13.57 -7.48
N ASP A 246 -13.14 -13.31 -7.74
CA ASP A 246 -14.24 -14.11 -7.20
C ASP A 246 -14.23 -15.53 -7.80
N LEU A 247 -13.96 -15.64 -9.10
CA LEU A 247 -13.75 -16.93 -9.79
C LEU A 247 -12.61 -17.73 -9.14
N CYS A 248 -11.44 -17.14 -8.93
CA CYS A 248 -10.30 -17.81 -8.30
C CYS A 248 -10.56 -18.25 -6.85
N LEU A 249 -11.51 -17.58 -6.16
CA LEU A 249 -11.89 -17.90 -4.78
C LEU A 249 -13.00 -18.94 -4.68
N LEU A 250 -13.59 -19.38 -5.79
CA LEU A 250 -14.64 -20.41 -5.76
C LEU A 250 -14.14 -21.72 -5.19
N LYS A 251 -14.93 -22.27 -4.29
CA LYS A 251 -14.70 -23.58 -3.64
C LYS A 251 -15.83 -24.54 -3.99
N TRP A 252 -15.57 -25.82 -3.90
CA TRP A 252 -16.59 -26.85 -4.17
C TRP A 252 -17.86 -26.70 -3.32
N LYS A 253 -17.77 -26.14 -2.12
CA LYS A 253 -18.94 -25.81 -1.29
C LYS A 253 -19.83 -24.68 -1.86
N ASN A 254 -19.34 -23.95 -2.84
CA ASN A 254 -20.12 -22.91 -3.52
C ASN A 254 -21.11 -23.48 -4.54
N ILE A 255 -20.99 -24.77 -4.88
CA ILE A 255 -21.87 -25.47 -5.81
C ILE A 255 -22.76 -26.44 -5.03
N ASP A 256 -24.06 -26.29 -5.22
CA ASP A 256 -25.07 -27.23 -4.72
C ASP A 256 -26.03 -27.59 -5.87
N GLY A 257 -25.95 -28.85 -6.32
CA GLY A 257 -26.64 -29.31 -7.54
C GLY A 257 -26.22 -28.45 -8.75
N ASN A 258 -27.19 -27.77 -9.35
CA ASN A 258 -26.98 -26.84 -10.46
C ASN A 258 -26.89 -25.36 -10.05
N MET A 259 -26.79 -25.08 -8.75
CA MET A 259 -26.75 -23.71 -8.25
C MET A 259 -25.33 -23.34 -7.78
N LEU A 260 -24.85 -22.18 -8.24
CA LEU A 260 -23.60 -21.58 -7.80
C LEU A 260 -23.92 -20.41 -6.89
N THR A 261 -23.37 -20.44 -5.69
CA THR A 261 -23.58 -19.40 -4.67
C THR A 261 -22.24 -18.82 -4.21
N TYR A 262 -22.07 -17.49 -4.34
CA TYR A 262 -20.84 -16.82 -3.95
C TYR A 262 -21.09 -15.41 -3.41
N GLN A 263 -20.08 -14.86 -2.74
CA GLN A 263 -20.05 -13.47 -2.25
C GLN A 263 -18.94 -12.70 -2.94
N ARG A 264 -19.17 -11.42 -3.26
CA ARG A 264 -18.17 -10.56 -3.88
C ARG A 264 -17.06 -10.19 -2.91
N ALA A 265 -15.85 -10.66 -3.13
CA ALA A 265 -14.66 -10.36 -2.32
C ALA A 265 -14.37 -8.85 -2.19
N LYS A 266 -14.71 -8.05 -3.21
CA LYS A 266 -14.51 -6.60 -3.20
C LYS A 266 -15.39 -5.88 -2.17
N THR A 267 -16.63 -6.34 -1.95
CA THR A 267 -17.64 -5.68 -1.13
C THR A 267 -17.91 -6.41 0.19
N GLU A 268 -17.25 -7.54 0.42
CA GLU A 268 -17.41 -8.38 1.62
C GLU A 268 -17.22 -7.58 2.93
N ARG A 269 -16.29 -6.62 2.95
CA ARG A 269 -15.96 -5.82 4.14
C ARG A 269 -16.73 -4.50 4.24
N SER A 270 -17.30 -4.02 3.15
CA SER A 270 -17.94 -2.69 3.10
C SER A 270 -19.44 -2.72 3.33
N ASN A 271 -20.10 -3.85 3.15
CA ASN A 271 -21.53 -4.01 3.35
C ASN A 271 -21.81 -4.70 4.69
N LYS A 272 -22.63 -4.04 5.52
CA LYS A 272 -23.16 -4.64 6.76
C LYS A 272 -23.98 -5.91 6.48
N GLU A 273 -24.68 -5.95 5.34
CA GLU A 273 -25.37 -7.13 4.84
C GLU A 273 -24.54 -7.77 3.72
N ARG A 274 -24.06 -8.97 3.94
CA ARG A 274 -23.34 -9.77 2.95
C ARG A 274 -24.31 -10.23 1.86
N LYS A 275 -24.35 -9.51 0.74
CA LYS A 275 -25.19 -9.92 -0.40
C LYS A 275 -24.59 -11.16 -1.05
N THR A 276 -25.30 -12.26 -0.91
CA THR A 276 -25.00 -13.52 -1.58
C THR A 276 -25.59 -13.46 -3.00
N ILE A 277 -24.80 -13.88 -3.99
CA ILE A 277 -25.22 -13.99 -5.39
C ILE A 277 -25.41 -15.47 -5.67
N THR A 278 -26.61 -15.84 -6.11
CA THR A 278 -26.95 -17.21 -6.50
C THR A 278 -27.28 -17.23 -7.99
N VAL A 279 -26.67 -18.14 -8.74
CA VAL A 279 -26.79 -18.28 -10.20
C VAL A 279 -27.00 -19.73 -10.54
N ALA A 280 -27.95 -20.03 -11.44
CA ALA A 280 -28.07 -21.35 -12.00
C ALA A 280 -26.92 -21.62 -13.00
N LEU A 281 -26.19 -22.70 -12.82
CA LEU A 281 -25.15 -23.14 -13.74
C LEU A 281 -25.79 -23.59 -15.05
N LYS A 282 -25.42 -22.97 -16.16
CA LYS A 282 -25.80 -23.37 -17.50
C LYS A 282 -24.90 -24.51 -17.99
N ALA A 283 -25.29 -25.18 -19.06
CA ALA A 283 -24.53 -26.29 -19.67
C ALA A 283 -23.07 -25.89 -19.91
N ASP A 284 -22.84 -24.75 -20.57
CA ASP A 284 -21.49 -24.24 -20.85
C ASP A 284 -20.67 -24.00 -19.57
N SER A 285 -21.31 -23.46 -18.50
CA SER A 285 -20.62 -23.27 -17.21
C SER A 285 -20.20 -24.61 -16.59
N SER A 286 -21.03 -25.62 -16.72
CA SER A 286 -20.73 -26.99 -16.22
C SER A 286 -19.61 -27.62 -17.02
N GLU A 287 -19.57 -27.46 -18.34
CA GLU A 287 -18.50 -27.97 -19.20
C GLU A 287 -17.15 -27.28 -18.88
N ILE A 288 -17.17 -25.98 -18.65
CA ILE A 288 -15.97 -25.22 -18.25
C ILE A 288 -15.44 -25.71 -16.91
N ILE A 289 -16.34 -25.98 -15.93
CA ILE A 289 -15.93 -26.57 -14.65
C ILE A 289 -15.31 -27.97 -14.88
N LYS A 290 -15.96 -28.84 -15.64
CA LYS A 290 -15.43 -30.19 -15.94
C LYS A 290 -14.03 -30.12 -16.56
N LYS A 291 -13.79 -29.16 -17.44
CA LYS A 291 -12.54 -28.97 -18.17
C LYS A 291 -11.40 -28.45 -17.32
N TRP A 292 -11.65 -27.46 -16.49
CA TRP A 292 -10.60 -26.68 -15.81
C TRP A 292 -10.55 -26.87 -14.29
N ALA A 293 -11.53 -27.51 -13.67
CA ALA A 293 -11.56 -27.70 -12.23
C ALA A 293 -10.60 -28.81 -11.76
N ILE A 294 -10.09 -28.61 -10.55
CA ILE A 294 -9.39 -29.69 -9.84
C ILE A 294 -10.45 -30.54 -9.10
N PRO A 295 -10.67 -31.78 -9.47
CA PRO A 295 -11.62 -32.68 -8.78
C PRO A 295 -11.23 -32.79 -7.30
N SER A 296 -12.21 -32.67 -6.40
CA SER A 296 -11.98 -32.85 -4.97
C SER A 296 -13.26 -33.22 -4.23
N LEU A 297 -13.16 -34.17 -3.32
CA LEU A 297 -14.22 -34.50 -2.36
C LEU A 297 -14.28 -33.51 -1.20
N ASN A 298 -13.20 -32.73 -0.97
CA ASN A 298 -13.17 -31.71 0.03
C ASN A 298 -13.91 -30.46 -0.44
N LYS A 299 -15.05 -30.18 0.16
CA LYS A 299 -15.89 -29.01 -0.15
C LYS A 299 -15.19 -27.66 0.06
N ASP A 300 -14.13 -27.61 0.87
CA ASP A 300 -13.33 -26.39 1.10
C ASP A 300 -12.16 -26.24 0.12
N ALA A 301 -11.94 -27.20 -0.79
CA ALA A 301 -10.96 -27.08 -1.86
C ALA A 301 -11.43 -26.05 -2.92
N TYR A 302 -10.47 -25.31 -3.49
CA TYR A 302 -10.75 -24.40 -4.61
C TYR A 302 -11.10 -25.20 -5.87
N ILE A 303 -12.05 -24.68 -6.66
CA ILE A 303 -12.49 -25.30 -7.91
C ILE A 303 -11.39 -25.18 -8.97
N PHE A 304 -10.87 -23.94 -9.16
CA PHE A 304 -9.87 -23.66 -10.19
C PHE A 304 -8.44 -23.63 -9.63
N PRO A 305 -7.40 -23.99 -10.43
CA PRO A 305 -6.04 -24.26 -9.96
C PRO A 305 -5.20 -23.00 -9.67
N HIS A 306 -5.82 -21.90 -9.25
CA HIS A 306 -5.11 -20.65 -9.02
C HIS A 306 -4.69 -20.47 -7.55
N PHE A 307 -5.50 -20.96 -6.62
CA PHE A 307 -5.24 -20.84 -5.19
C PHE A 307 -5.24 -22.21 -4.50
N THR A 308 -4.53 -22.27 -3.39
CA THR A 308 -4.56 -23.43 -2.49
C THR A 308 -4.85 -22.98 -1.07
N ASN A 309 -5.38 -23.89 -0.24
CA ASN A 309 -5.70 -23.61 1.16
C ASN A 309 -4.46 -23.30 2.02
N LYS A 310 -3.25 -23.55 1.49
CA LYS A 310 -1.97 -23.26 2.17
C LYS A 310 -1.44 -21.85 1.86
N MET A 311 -2.03 -21.14 0.91
CA MET A 311 -1.59 -19.80 0.50
C MET A 311 -2.09 -18.73 1.46
N ASP A 312 -1.21 -17.80 1.82
CA ASP A 312 -1.56 -16.58 2.52
C ASP A 312 -2.08 -15.48 1.57
N ALA A 313 -2.61 -14.40 2.14
CA ALA A 313 -3.18 -13.29 1.37
C ALA A 313 -2.16 -12.59 0.45
N VAL A 314 -0.86 -12.60 0.82
CA VAL A 314 0.22 -11.98 0.04
C VAL A 314 0.52 -12.84 -1.19
N GLN A 315 0.59 -14.17 -1.02
CA GLN A 315 0.81 -15.14 -2.08
C GLN A 315 -0.34 -15.11 -3.10
N MET A 316 -1.60 -15.14 -2.62
CA MET A 316 -2.79 -15.04 -3.48
C MET A 316 -2.79 -13.73 -4.29
N ARG A 317 -2.34 -12.62 -3.69
CA ARG A 317 -2.25 -11.34 -4.39
C ARG A 317 -1.17 -11.31 -5.48
N LYS A 318 -0.03 -11.99 -5.28
CA LYS A 318 1.02 -12.09 -6.31
C LYS A 318 0.49 -12.80 -7.55
N ILE A 319 -0.21 -13.93 -7.35
CA ILE A 319 -0.82 -14.71 -8.44
C ILE A 319 -1.89 -13.88 -9.17
N GLY A 320 -2.75 -13.17 -8.46
CA GLY A 320 -3.80 -12.35 -9.07
C GLY A 320 -3.29 -11.09 -9.81
N LYS A 321 -1.97 -10.85 -9.88
CA LYS A 321 -1.33 -9.80 -10.67
C LYS A 321 -0.66 -10.30 -11.94
N GLN A 322 -0.44 -11.60 -12.05
CA GLN A 322 0.04 -12.28 -13.25
C GLN A 322 -1.13 -12.54 -14.20
#